data_46dd26ba39ad1d092e445ad5de7b7780
#
_entry.id   46dd26ba39ad1d092e445ad5de7b7780
#
_cell.length_a   1.000
_cell.length_b   1.000
_cell.length_c   1.000
_cell.angle_alpha   90.00
_cell.angle_beta   90.00
_cell.angle_gamma   90.00
#
_symmetry.space_group_name_H-M   'P 1'
#
loop_
_entity.id
_entity.type
_entity.pdbx_description
1 polymer ?
#
loop_
_entity_poly.entity_id
_entity_poly.type
_entity_poly.pdbx_seq_one_letter_code
_entity_poly.pdbx_strand_id
1 'polypeptide(L)'
;LIGLFAIGSIGFLYSSDYFFNKVLEPHQQIRIKVVLGMEEDLTGAGYNVNQSKIAIGSGGLTGKGFLNGTQTKLKYVPEQDTDFIFCTVGEEEGFIGSTAVLLLFLALILRLIVLAERQQSAFGRVYGYSVLSIFLFHLFINIGMVLGLTPVIGIPLPFFSYGGSSLWGFTILLFIFLRIDAGRNRRLV
;
A
#
# COMPACT_ATOMS: atom_id res chain seq x y z
N LEU A 1 -15.95 3.45 -36.94
CA LEU A 1 -15.44 3.77 -35.59
C LEU A 1 -16.38 3.26 -34.50
N ILE A 2 -17.68 3.58 -34.53
CA ILE A 2 -18.66 3.14 -33.51
C ILE A 2 -18.79 1.61 -33.48
N GLY A 3 -18.84 0.94 -34.64
CA GLY A 3 -18.91 -0.53 -34.71
C GLY A 3 -17.67 -1.23 -34.15
N LEU A 4 -16.47 -0.70 -34.43
CA LEU A 4 -15.20 -1.21 -33.86
C LEU A 4 -15.12 -1.03 -32.34
N PHE A 5 -15.61 0.10 -31.85
CA PHE A 5 -15.67 0.37 -30.41
C PHE A 5 -16.67 -0.58 -29.71
N ALA A 6 -17.85 -0.81 -30.31
CA ALA A 6 -18.84 -1.74 -29.78
C ALA A 6 -18.33 -3.19 -29.73
N ILE A 7 -17.68 -3.67 -30.81
CA ILE A 7 -17.08 -5.01 -30.85
C ILE A 7 -15.95 -5.13 -29.81
N GLY A 8 -15.09 -4.11 -29.70
CA GLY A 8 -14.04 -4.06 -28.69
C GLY A 8 -14.58 -4.09 -27.25
N SER A 9 -15.66 -3.35 -26.97
CA SER A 9 -16.30 -3.32 -25.67
C SER A 9 -16.94 -4.66 -25.30
N ILE A 10 -17.62 -5.30 -26.23
CA ILE A 10 -18.21 -6.64 -26.04
C ILE A 10 -17.12 -7.68 -25.83
N GLY A 11 -16.05 -7.63 -26.63
CA GLY A 11 -14.90 -8.52 -26.49
C GLY A 11 -14.20 -8.35 -25.14
N PHE A 12 -14.06 -7.12 -24.67
CA PHE A 12 -13.49 -6.80 -23.34
C PHE A 12 -14.37 -7.34 -22.20
N LEU A 13 -15.69 -7.13 -22.27
CA LEU A 13 -16.64 -7.64 -21.26
C LEU A 13 -16.62 -9.17 -21.20
N TYR A 14 -16.64 -9.84 -22.35
CA TYR A 14 -16.58 -11.30 -22.39
C TYR A 14 -15.24 -11.85 -21.88
N SER A 15 -14.14 -11.20 -22.25
CA SER A 15 -12.81 -11.55 -21.78
C SER A 15 -12.67 -11.32 -20.27
N SER A 16 -13.22 -10.23 -19.72
CA SER A 16 -13.17 -9.94 -18.29
C SER A 16 -14.00 -10.94 -17.48
N ASP A 17 -15.19 -11.31 -17.95
CA ASP A 17 -16.05 -12.31 -17.31
C ASP A 17 -15.40 -13.71 -17.34
N TYR A 18 -14.83 -14.10 -18.46
CA TYR A 18 -14.06 -15.34 -18.58
C TYR A 18 -12.87 -15.37 -17.61
N PHE A 19 -12.10 -14.28 -17.56
CA PHE A 19 -10.95 -14.15 -16.67
C PHE A 19 -11.39 -14.22 -15.20
N PHE A 20 -12.44 -13.49 -14.85
CA PHE A 20 -12.95 -13.44 -13.48
C PHE A 20 -13.45 -14.81 -13.01
N ASN A 21 -14.22 -15.53 -13.83
CA ASN A 21 -14.86 -16.77 -13.42
C ASN A 21 -14.00 -18.03 -13.62
N LYS A 22 -13.03 -18.02 -14.55
CA LYS A 22 -12.23 -19.21 -14.88
C LYS A 22 -10.76 -19.14 -14.46
N VAL A 23 -10.18 -17.95 -14.38
CA VAL A 23 -8.75 -17.77 -14.07
C VAL A 23 -8.54 -17.44 -12.59
N LEU A 24 -9.43 -16.66 -12.00
CA LEU A 24 -9.33 -16.29 -10.60
C LEU A 24 -9.86 -17.39 -9.68
N GLU A 25 -9.12 -17.69 -8.63
CA GLU A 25 -9.57 -18.59 -7.58
C GLU A 25 -10.72 -17.98 -6.76
N PRO A 26 -11.61 -18.80 -6.16
CA PRO A 26 -12.79 -18.31 -5.43
C PRO A 26 -12.47 -17.27 -4.37
N HIS A 27 -11.36 -17.44 -3.64
CA HIS A 27 -10.94 -16.48 -2.62
C HIS A 27 -10.46 -15.13 -3.21
N GLN A 28 -9.92 -15.12 -4.43
CA GLN A 28 -9.55 -13.90 -5.13
C GLN A 28 -10.77 -13.16 -5.66
N GLN A 29 -11.77 -13.91 -6.16
CA GLN A 29 -13.04 -13.36 -6.61
C GLN A 29 -13.78 -12.65 -5.47
N ILE A 30 -13.84 -13.28 -4.29
CA ILE A 30 -14.47 -12.69 -3.09
C ILE A 30 -13.80 -11.37 -2.73
N ARG A 31 -12.48 -11.30 -2.71
CA ARG A 31 -11.74 -10.06 -2.39
C ARG A 31 -12.07 -8.92 -3.34
N ILE A 32 -12.20 -9.22 -4.64
CA ILE A 32 -12.57 -8.21 -5.66
C ILE A 32 -14.03 -7.78 -5.47
N LYS A 33 -14.94 -8.72 -5.25
CA LYS A 33 -16.36 -8.43 -5.03
C LYS A 33 -16.60 -7.57 -3.78
N VAL A 34 -15.85 -7.82 -2.70
CA VAL A 34 -15.90 -7.01 -1.47
C VAL A 34 -15.48 -5.57 -1.74
N VAL A 35 -14.40 -5.34 -2.50
CA VAL A 35 -13.96 -3.98 -2.87
C VAL A 35 -15.00 -3.27 -3.74
N LEU A 36 -15.65 -4.00 -4.65
CA LEU A 36 -16.71 -3.45 -5.50
C LEU A 36 -18.05 -3.27 -4.78
N GLY A 37 -18.14 -3.67 -3.50
CA GLY A 37 -19.38 -3.60 -2.72
C GLY A 37 -20.47 -4.56 -3.20
N MET A 38 -20.12 -5.61 -3.94
CA MET A 38 -21.05 -6.60 -4.48
C MET A 38 -21.33 -7.75 -3.49
N GLU A 39 -20.48 -7.94 -2.50
CA GLU A 39 -20.58 -9.01 -1.51
C GLU A 39 -20.05 -8.52 -0.16
N GLU A 40 -20.79 -8.81 0.91
CA GLU A 40 -20.35 -8.55 2.29
C GLU A 40 -19.69 -9.82 2.83
N ASP A 41 -18.36 -9.80 2.93
CA ASP A 41 -17.60 -10.84 3.61
C ASP A 41 -17.50 -10.49 5.11
N LEU A 42 -18.39 -11.07 5.91
CA LEU A 42 -18.47 -10.81 7.35
C LEU A 42 -17.44 -11.59 8.18
N THR A 43 -16.68 -12.49 7.59
CA THR A 43 -15.77 -13.39 8.32
C THR A 43 -14.33 -13.38 7.83
N GLY A 44 -14.05 -12.80 6.65
CA GLY A 44 -12.74 -12.82 6.02
C GLY A 44 -12.14 -11.43 5.79
N ALA A 45 -11.68 -11.23 4.56
CA ALA A 45 -11.02 -9.99 4.15
C ALA A 45 -11.91 -8.75 4.30
N GLY A 46 -13.23 -8.88 4.07
CA GLY A 46 -14.21 -7.81 4.25
C GLY A 46 -14.36 -7.40 5.71
N TYR A 47 -14.35 -8.36 6.63
CA TYR A 47 -14.37 -8.07 8.05
C TYR A 47 -13.16 -7.22 8.47
N ASN A 48 -11.95 -7.59 8.04
CA ASN A 48 -10.73 -6.85 8.38
C ASN A 48 -10.78 -5.40 7.88
N VAL A 49 -11.25 -5.19 6.65
CA VAL A 49 -11.43 -3.85 6.06
C VAL A 49 -12.48 -3.04 6.83
N ASN A 50 -13.60 -3.65 7.18
CA ASN A 50 -14.63 -2.95 7.95
C ASN A 50 -14.13 -2.55 9.34
N GLN A 51 -13.46 -3.45 10.05
CA GLN A 51 -12.88 -3.15 11.36
C GLN A 51 -11.80 -2.07 11.27
N SER A 52 -10.96 -2.09 10.21
CA SER A 52 -9.95 -1.04 10.00
C SER A 52 -10.59 0.34 9.76
N LYS A 53 -11.67 0.41 8.97
CA LYS A 53 -12.43 1.66 8.75
C LYS A 53 -13.07 2.17 10.03
N ILE A 54 -13.63 1.28 10.86
CA ILE A 54 -14.21 1.63 12.18
C ILE A 54 -13.11 2.17 13.09
N ALA A 55 -11.95 1.52 13.13
CA ALA A 55 -10.81 1.96 13.94
C ALA A 55 -10.36 3.38 13.52
N ILE A 56 -10.10 3.61 12.23
CA ILE A 56 -9.69 4.92 11.70
C ILE A 56 -10.77 5.98 11.99
N GLY A 57 -12.04 5.66 11.70
CA GLY A 57 -13.16 6.60 11.94
C GLY A 57 -13.32 6.97 13.41
N SER A 58 -13.02 6.03 14.32
CA SER A 58 -13.09 6.26 15.77
C SER A 58 -12.00 7.20 16.31
N GLY A 59 -10.90 7.39 15.58
CA GLY A 59 -9.82 8.30 15.95
C GLY A 59 -10.15 9.78 15.76
N GLY A 60 -11.09 10.11 14.88
CA GLY A 60 -11.47 11.50 14.63
C GLY A 60 -10.30 12.37 14.14
N LEU A 61 -10.26 13.65 14.53
CA LEU A 61 -9.21 14.57 14.10
C LEU A 61 -7.89 14.39 14.83
N THR A 62 -7.92 14.21 16.14
CA THR A 62 -6.73 14.24 17.03
C THR A 62 -6.33 12.88 17.56
N GLY A 63 -7.09 11.83 17.26
CA GLY A 63 -6.86 10.50 17.78
C GLY A 63 -7.31 10.30 19.22
N LYS A 64 -7.24 9.05 19.69
CA LYS A 64 -7.53 8.68 21.08
C LYS A 64 -6.31 8.81 22.00
N GLY A 65 -5.14 9.08 21.43
CA GLY A 65 -3.84 9.11 22.09
C GLY A 65 -3.09 7.79 22.00
N PHE A 66 -1.77 7.88 22.12
CA PHE A 66 -0.85 6.75 22.01
C PHE A 66 -1.21 5.63 22.99
N LEU A 67 -1.33 4.40 22.49
CA LEU A 67 -1.74 3.20 23.22
C LEU A 67 -3.15 3.26 23.87
N ASN A 68 -4.00 4.19 23.44
CA ASN A 68 -5.38 4.31 23.93
C ASN A 68 -6.44 3.90 22.88
N GLY A 69 -6.01 3.32 21.77
CA GLY A 69 -6.91 2.75 20.77
C GLY A 69 -7.79 1.64 21.36
N THR A 70 -9.10 1.73 21.22
CA THR A 70 -10.02 0.71 21.75
C THR A 70 -10.15 -0.46 20.80
N GLN A 71 -10.23 -0.23 19.51
CA GLN A 71 -10.34 -1.27 18.47
C GLN A 71 -9.04 -2.04 18.33
N THR A 72 -7.92 -1.30 18.27
CA THR A 72 -6.58 -1.88 18.14
C THR A 72 -6.14 -2.62 19.39
N LYS A 73 -6.40 -2.07 20.59
CA LYS A 73 -6.05 -2.69 21.86
C LYS A 73 -6.80 -4.00 22.13
N LEU A 74 -8.06 -4.08 21.73
CA LEU A 74 -8.89 -5.29 21.84
C LEU A 74 -8.66 -6.27 20.68
N LYS A 75 -7.75 -5.96 19.73
CA LYS A 75 -7.41 -6.78 18.58
C LYS A 75 -8.62 -7.16 17.71
N TYR A 76 -9.57 -6.24 17.56
CA TYR A 76 -10.70 -6.43 16.66
C TYR A 76 -10.29 -6.43 15.19
N VAL A 77 -9.15 -5.78 14.85
CA VAL A 77 -8.56 -5.83 13.52
C VAL A 77 -7.54 -6.98 13.50
N PRO A 78 -7.80 -8.09 12.82
CA PRO A 78 -6.79 -9.12 12.60
C PRO A 78 -5.59 -8.57 11.83
N GLU A 79 -4.39 -9.10 12.11
CA GLU A 79 -3.12 -8.70 11.45
C GLU A 79 -2.85 -7.18 11.50
N GLN A 80 -3.33 -6.50 12.56
CA GLN A 80 -3.15 -5.05 12.73
C GLN A 80 -1.68 -4.64 12.80
N ASP A 81 -0.81 -5.48 13.38
CA ASP A 81 0.61 -5.18 13.57
C ASP A 81 1.41 -5.28 12.27
N THR A 82 0.90 -6.02 11.29
CA THR A 82 1.55 -6.28 10.01
C THR A 82 0.89 -5.51 8.86
N ASP A 83 -0.23 -6.00 8.39
CA ASP A 83 -0.84 -5.53 7.14
C ASP A 83 -1.74 -4.31 7.34
N PHE A 84 -2.34 -4.17 8.51
CA PHE A 84 -3.28 -3.11 8.85
C PHE A 84 -2.72 -2.07 9.84
N ILE A 85 -1.39 -1.96 9.96
CA ILE A 85 -0.74 -1.05 10.93
C ILE A 85 -1.22 0.40 10.81
N PHE A 86 -1.58 0.86 9.60
CA PHE A 86 -2.06 2.22 9.39
C PHE A 86 -3.40 2.49 10.09
N CYS A 87 -4.22 1.47 10.37
CA CYS A 87 -5.45 1.66 11.15
C CYS A 87 -5.14 2.02 12.60
N THR A 88 -4.06 1.49 13.17
CA THR A 88 -3.58 1.86 14.51
C THR A 88 -3.17 3.33 14.56
N VAL A 89 -2.41 3.78 13.54
CA VAL A 89 -2.07 5.21 13.41
C VAL A 89 -3.34 6.07 13.31
N GLY A 90 -4.32 5.63 12.51
CA GLY A 90 -5.59 6.35 12.35
C GLY A 90 -6.42 6.42 13.64
N GLU A 91 -6.43 5.36 14.45
CA GLU A 91 -7.16 5.35 15.72
C GLU A 91 -6.46 6.16 16.81
N GLU A 92 -5.13 5.98 16.96
CA GLU A 92 -4.37 6.59 18.05
C GLU A 92 -4.02 8.05 17.82
N GLU A 93 -3.58 8.40 16.61
CA GLU A 93 -3.11 9.74 16.23
C GLU A 93 -4.13 10.53 15.39
N GLY A 94 -5.21 9.89 15.00
CA GLY A 94 -6.30 10.49 14.24
C GLY A 94 -5.93 10.95 12.84
N PHE A 95 -6.74 11.85 12.29
CA PHE A 95 -6.53 12.40 10.95
C PHE A 95 -5.21 13.17 10.83
N ILE A 96 -4.84 13.93 11.87
CA ILE A 96 -3.60 14.73 11.85
C ILE A 96 -2.38 13.82 11.80
N GLY A 97 -2.30 12.80 12.64
CA GLY A 97 -1.19 11.84 12.64
C GLY A 97 -1.12 11.02 11.35
N SER A 98 -2.25 10.54 10.86
CA SER A 98 -2.34 9.83 9.58
C SER A 98 -1.84 10.70 8.42
N THR A 99 -2.25 11.96 8.37
CA THR A 99 -1.79 12.92 7.36
C THR A 99 -0.28 13.17 7.48
N ALA A 100 0.25 13.32 8.69
CA ALA A 100 1.68 13.50 8.92
C ALA A 100 2.49 12.31 8.38
N VAL A 101 2.05 11.07 8.64
CA VAL A 101 2.68 9.86 8.11
C VAL A 101 2.66 9.85 6.58
N LEU A 102 1.52 10.16 5.95
CA LEU A 102 1.42 10.23 4.49
C LEU A 102 2.33 11.30 3.89
N LEU A 103 2.44 12.46 4.53
CA LEU A 103 3.35 13.53 4.11
C LEU A 103 4.83 13.11 4.23
N LEU A 104 5.20 12.37 5.25
CA LEU A 104 6.56 11.81 5.38
C LEU A 104 6.86 10.81 4.25
N PHE A 105 5.93 9.94 3.91
CA PHE A 105 6.09 9.05 2.76
C PHE A 105 6.16 9.81 1.44
N LEU A 106 5.33 10.82 1.26
CA LEU A 106 5.39 11.70 0.08
C LEU A 106 6.76 12.38 -0.02
N ALA A 107 7.27 12.92 1.08
CA ALA A 107 8.61 13.52 1.12
C ALA A 107 9.72 12.50 0.78
N LEU A 108 9.61 11.26 1.29
CA LEU A 108 10.53 10.17 0.94
C LEU A 108 10.49 9.87 -0.57
N ILE A 109 9.31 9.71 -1.14
CA ILE A 109 9.12 9.43 -2.57
C ILE A 109 9.68 10.56 -3.43
N LEU A 110 9.35 11.82 -3.12
CA LEU A 110 9.88 12.98 -3.84
C LEU A 110 11.40 13.04 -3.73
N ARG A 111 11.96 12.73 -2.56
CA ARG A 111 13.40 12.67 -2.38
C ARG A 111 14.05 11.57 -3.21
N LEU A 112 13.45 10.40 -3.29
CA LEU A 112 13.95 9.29 -4.13
C LEU A 112 13.91 9.65 -5.61
N ILE A 113 12.88 10.35 -6.09
CA ILE A 113 12.81 10.87 -7.48
C ILE A 113 13.99 11.80 -7.75
N VAL A 114 14.21 12.79 -6.90
CA VAL A 114 15.32 13.75 -7.06
C VAL A 114 16.68 13.03 -7.06
N LEU A 115 16.85 12.04 -6.18
CA LEU A 115 18.05 11.24 -6.10
C LEU A 115 18.26 10.37 -7.36
N ALA A 116 17.19 9.81 -7.92
CA ALA A 116 17.24 8.98 -9.13
C ALA A 116 17.53 9.84 -10.38
N GLU A 117 16.89 11.01 -10.51
CA GLU A 117 17.11 11.91 -11.63
C GLU A 117 18.57 12.43 -11.72
N ARG A 118 19.18 12.71 -10.59
CA ARG A 118 20.56 13.22 -10.56
C ARG A 118 21.64 12.16 -10.83
N GLN A 119 21.27 10.86 -10.99
CA GLN A 119 22.24 9.80 -11.29
C GLN A 119 22.81 9.95 -12.70
N GLN A 120 24.12 9.91 -12.82
CA GLN A 120 24.82 9.98 -14.11
C GLN A 120 24.88 8.61 -14.81
N SER A 121 24.93 7.52 -14.04
CA SER A 121 24.97 6.17 -14.60
C SER A 121 23.56 5.65 -14.88
N ALA A 122 23.37 4.98 -16.03
CA ALA A 122 22.11 4.32 -16.37
C ALA A 122 21.71 3.31 -15.28
N PHE A 123 22.67 2.53 -14.77
CA PHE A 123 22.44 1.59 -13.67
C PHE A 123 21.89 2.26 -12.42
N GLY A 124 22.53 3.35 -11.96
CA GLY A 124 22.08 4.07 -10.76
C GLY A 124 20.67 4.65 -10.91
N ARG A 125 20.36 5.17 -12.11
CA ARG A 125 19.01 5.70 -12.41
C ARG A 125 17.95 4.60 -12.41
N VAL A 126 18.20 3.49 -13.12
CA VAL A 126 17.27 2.36 -13.16
C VAL A 126 17.05 1.77 -11.76
N TYR A 127 18.14 1.57 -11.01
CA TYR A 127 18.04 1.08 -9.63
C TYR A 127 17.22 2.02 -8.74
N GLY A 128 17.45 3.33 -8.83
CA GLY A 128 16.72 4.34 -8.07
C GLY A 128 15.21 4.31 -8.36
N TYR A 129 14.83 4.24 -9.63
CA TYR A 129 13.41 4.11 -10.02
C TYR A 129 12.80 2.76 -9.64
N SER A 130 13.57 1.68 -9.66
CA SER A 130 13.10 0.37 -9.18
C SER A 130 12.78 0.41 -7.68
N VAL A 131 13.68 0.98 -6.87
CA VAL A 131 13.43 1.18 -5.44
C VAL A 131 12.21 2.07 -5.20
N LEU A 132 12.11 3.20 -5.91
CA LEU A 132 10.97 4.11 -5.85
C LEU A 132 9.66 3.37 -6.14
N SER A 133 9.62 2.57 -7.21
CA SER A 133 8.43 1.81 -7.61
C SER A 133 7.99 0.82 -6.54
N ILE A 134 8.93 0.13 -5.90
CA ILE A 134 8.65 -0.79 -4.79
C ILE A 134 8.02 -0.04 -3.62
N PHE A 135 8.62 1.07 -3.19
CA PHE A 135 8.08 1.87 -2.08
C PHE A 135 6.69 2.44 -2.40
N LEU A 136 6.51 2.98 -3.60
CA LEU A 136 5.25 3.54 -4.05
C LEU A 136 4.15 2.46 -4.09
N PHE A 137 4.47 1.29 -4.63
CA PHE A 137 3.55 0.17 -4.72
C PHE A 137 3.10 -0.30 -3.33
N HIS A 138 4.05 -0.54 -2.41
CA HIS A 138 3.73 -0.95 -1.04
C HIS A 138 2.88 0.09 -0.31
N LEU A 139 3.23 1.37 -0.42
CA LEU A 139 2.45 2.46 0.17
C LEU A 139 1.03 2.49 -0.38
N PHE A 140 0.88 2.50 -1.71
CA PHE A 140 -0.42 2.60 -2.36
C PHE A 140 -1.33 1.41 -2.03
N ILE A 141 -0.81 0.19 -2.12
CA ILE A 141 -1.59 -1.01 -1.83
C ILE A 141 -1.94 -1.09 -0.35
N ASN A 142 -0.99 -0.83 0.56
CA ASN A 142 -1.27 -0.93 2.00
C ASN A 142 -2.33 0.09 2.43
N ILE A 143 -2.17 1.37 2.09
CA ILE A 143 -3.16 2.40 2.42
C ILE A 143 -4.50 2.12 1.74
N GLY A 144 -4.47 1.74 0.46
CA GLY A 144 -5.68 1.38 -0.29
C GLY A 144 -6.45 0.22 0.33
N MET A 145 -5.74 -0.81 0.78
CA MET A 145 -6.30 -1.98 1.46
C MET A 145 -6.96 -1.62 2.79
N VAL A 146 -6.28 -0.83 3.62
CA VAL A 146 -6.79 -0.37 4.91
C VAL A 146 -8.04 0.51 4.76
N LEU A 147 -8.09 1.33 3.70
CA LEU A 147 -9.25 2.17 3.36
C LEU A 147 -10.34 1.41 2.57
N GLY A 148 -10.06 0.18 2.13
CA GLY A 148 -10.98 -0.62 1.31
C GLY A 148 -11.09 -0.15 -0.13
N LEU A 149 -10.07 0.51 -0.67
CA LEU A 149 -9.98 0.94 -2.07
C LEU A 149 -9.30 -0.10 -2.96
N THR A 150 -8.52 -1.00 -2.36
CA THR A 150 -7.85 -2.11 -3.03
C THR A 150 -8.15 -3.42 -2.33
N PRO A 151 -8.07 -4.57 -3.04
CA PRO A 151 -8.26 -5.88 -2.42
C PRO A 151 -7.22 -6.13 -1.33
N VAL A 152 -7.61 -6.86 -0.29
CA VAL A 152 -6.68 -7.26 0.79
C VAL A 152 -5.70 -8.30 0.24
N ILE A 153 -4.43 -7.95 0.16
CA ILE A 153 -3.36 -8.80 -0.39
C ILE A 153 -2.37 -9.21 0.71
N GLY A 154 -2.30 -8.44 1.80
CA GLY A 154 -1.33 -8.69 2.87
C GLY A 154 0.06 -8.14 2.53
N ILE A 155 0.14 -6.86 2.18
CA ILE A 155 1.40 -6.17 1.84
C ILE A 155 1.78 -5.21 2.95
N PRO A 156 2.97 -5.36 3.57
CA PRO A 156 3.38 -4.51 4.69
C PRO A 156 3.67 -3.07 4.26
N LEU A 157 3.40 -2.11 5.15
CA LEU A 157 3.79 -0.72 4.99
C LEU A 157 5.29 -0.57 5.30
N PRO A 158 6.12 -0.04 4.38
CA PRO A 158 7.55 0.08 4.59
C PRO A 158 7.90 0.84 5.88
N PHE A 159 8.81 0.28 6.68
CA PHE A 159 9.30 0.83 7.96
C PHE A 159 8.26 0.95 9.09
N PHE A 160 6.99 0.74 8.85
CA PHE A 160 5.92 0.81 9.86
C PHE A 160 5.45 -0.57 10.29
N SER A 161 5.20 -1.47 9.33
CA SER A 161 4.69 -2.81 9.62
C SER A 161 5.68 -3.64 10.42
N TYR A 162 5.17 -4.36 11.41
CA TYR A 162 5.94 -5.34 12.14
C TYR A 162 6.40 -6.47 11.21
N GLY A 163 7.71 -6.71 11.17
CA GLY A 163 8.32 -7.78 10.38
C GLY A 163 9.81 -7.56 10.18
N GLY A 164 10.64 -8.41 10.79
CA GLY A 164 12.10 -8.28 10.70
C GLY A 164 12.60 -8.39 9.25
N SER A 165 12.07 -9.33 8.47
CA SER A 165 12.48 -9.54 7.07
C SER A 165 12.09 -8.36 6.16
N SER A 166 10.91 -7.79 6.32
CA SER A 166 10.45 -6.64 5.55
C SER A 166 11.27 -5.39 5.88
N LEU A 167 11.52 -5.14 7.16
CA LEU A 167 12.35 -4.02 7.60
C LEU A 167 13.77 -4.11 7.03
N TRP A 168 14.40 -5.27 7.11
CA TRP A 168 15.72 -5.50 6.52
C TRP A 168 15.69 -5.31 5.00
N GLY A 169 14.69 -5.85 4.31
CA GLY A 169 14.53 -5.72 2.85
C GLY A 169 14.46 -4.26 2.40
N PHE A 170 13.56 -3.47 2.97
CA PHE A 170 13.42 -2.05 2.63
C PHE A 170 14.65 -1.23 3.01
N THR A 171 15.26 -1.53 4.16
CA THR A 171 16.48 -0.86 4.61
C THR A 171 17.63 -1.13 3.64
N ILE A 172 17.88 -2.38 3.28
CA ILE A 172 18.95 -2.75 2.34
C ILE A 172 18.74 -2.08 0.98
N LEU A 173 17.52 -2.16 0.42
CA LEU A 173 17.19 -1.52 -0.86
C LEU A 173 17.50 -0.02 -0.84
N LEU A 174 17.07 0.67 0.20
CA LEU A 174 17.29 2.11 0.36
C LEU A 174 18.78 2.43 0.53
N PHE A 175 19.49 1.73 1.40
CA PHE A 175 20.90 2.02 1.69
C PHE A 175 21.83 1.69 0.52
N ILE A 176 21.53 0.64 -0.27
CA ILE A 176 22.27 0.39 -1.52
C ILE A 176 22.09 1.57 -2.47
N PHE A 177 20.87 2.09 -2.63
CA PHE A 177 20.63 3.25 -3.47
C PHE A 177 21.36 4.50 -2.97
N LEU A 178 21.32 4.78 -1.67
CA LEU A 178 22.07 5.89 -1.06
C LEU A 178 23.58 5.72 -1.26
N ARG A 179 24.10 4.49 -1.21
CA ARG A 179 25.51 4.20 -1.47
C ARG A 179 25.89 4.45 -2.93
N ILE A 180 25.02 4.09 -3.87
CA ILE A 180 25.23 4.39 -5.30
C ILE A 180 25.25 5.91 -5.51
N ASP A 181 24.34 6.63 -4.89
CA ASP A 181 24.28 8.09 -4.98
C ASP A 181 25.52 8.77 -4.37
N ALA A 182 25.98 8.33 -3.22
CA ALA A 182 27.20 8.84 -2.58
C ALA A 182 28.45 8.60 -3.42
N GLY A 183 28.51 7.52 -4.21
CA GLY A 183 29.62 7.21 -5.11
C GLY A 183 29.60 7.98 -6.44
N ARG A 184 28.58 8.77 -6.72
CA ARG A 184 28.40 9.50 -7.98
C ARG A 184 29.58 10.43 -8.31
N ASN A 185 30.03 11.21 -7.35
CA ASN A 185 31.08 12.22 -7.57
C ASN A 185 32.48 11.64 -7.64
N ARG A 186 32.71 10.39 -7.21
CA ARG A 186 34.05 9.77 -7.26
C ARG A 186 34.46 9.28 -8.65
N ARG A 187 33.52 9.23 -9.62
CA ARG A 187 33.79 8.78 -10.99
C ARG A 187 34.18 9.92 -11.95
N LEU A 188 34.35 11.13 -11.44
CA LEU A 188 34.74 12.32 -12.22
C LEU A 188 36.20 12.73 -12.00
N VAL A 189 37.01 11.91 -11.31
CA VAL A 189 38.44 12.13 -11.11
C VAL A 189 39.25 11.04 -11.79
#